data_635e7b6ed38970ff5ecf5e7377d6670a
#
_entry.id   635e7b6ed38970ff5ecf5e7377d6670a
#
_cell.length_a   1.000
_cell.length_b   1.000
_cell.length_c   1.000
_cell.angle_alpha   90.00
_cell.angle_beta   90.00
_cell.angle_gamma   90.00
#
_symmetry.space_group_name_H-M   'P 1'
#
loop_
_entity.id
_entity.type
_entity.pdbx_description
1 polymer ?
#
loop_
_entity_poly.entity_id
_entity_poly.type
_entity_poly.pdbx_seq_one_letter_code
_entity_poly.pdbx_strand_id
1 'polypeptide(L)'
;DDGNESDRDACLAECVVAGCGDGIIRTDLSAGEEGYEECDDGNDDNLDACSNNCALQSCGDGELQPELGEVCDDGNEIDTDACTNRCRNAGCGDGTVWENNEECDDGNRDNFDACLNVCTIARCGDGTTRNDLIEGMEGFEACDDGDSDSDDSCLTDCSAARCGDGIHRRDLNPAHPEYEECDDGNDSDDDQCSTTCISLGCG
;
A
#
# COMPACT_ATOMS: atom_id res chain seq x y z
N ASP A 1 17.74 -34.85 -42.44
CA ASP A 1 17.48 -34.15 -43.71
C ASP A 1 16.03 -34.38 -44.11
N ASP A 2 15.26 -33.35 -44.20
CA ASP A 2 13.84 -33.33 -44.53
C ASP A 2 13.59 -32.91 -45.98
N GLY A 3 14.67 -32.66 -46.76
CA GLY A 3 14.64 -32.36 -48.19
C GLY A 3 14.33 -30.91 -48.56
N ASN A 4 14.44 -30.00 -47.59
CA ASN A 4 14.29 -28.54 -47.83
C ASN A 4 15.50 -27.77 -47.27
N GLU A 5 15.55 -26.46 -47.44
CA GLU A 5 16.61 -25.57 -46.93
C GLU A 5 16.08 -24.62 -45.82
N SER A 6 14.98 -24.97 -45.17
CA SER A 6 14.44 -24.16 -44.06
C SER A 6 15.12 -24.49 -42.76
N ASP A 7 15.49 -23.50 -41.98
CA ASP A 7 15.98 -23.68 -40.60
C ASP A 7 14.87 -23.50 -39.56
N ARG A 8 13.60 -23.32 -40.00
CA ARG A 8 12.45 -23.01 -39.12
C ARG A 8 11.45 -24.16 -39.02
N ASP A 9 11.89 -25.37 -39.24
CA ASP A 9 11.12 -26.61 -39.09
C ASP A 9 11.90 -27.67 -38.30
N ALA A 10 11.61 -28.95 -38.41
CA ALA A 10 12.19 -30.01 -37.61
C ALA A 10 13.70 -30.28 -37.82
N CYS A 11 14.26 -29.75 -38.94
CA CYS A 11 15.64 -30.04 -39.32
C CYS A 11 16.33 -28.79 -39.87
N LEU A 12 17.38 -28.34 -39.19
CA LEU A 12 18.19 -27.21 -39.64
C LEU A 12 18.92 -27.55 -40.96
N ALA A 13 19.28 -26.57 -41.77
CA ALA A 13 20.00 -26.73 -43.03
C ALA A 13 21.32 -27.49 -42.93
N GLU A 14 21.92 -27.55 -41.75
CA GLU A 14 23.12 -28.34 -41.42
C GLU A 14 22.80 -29.79 -41.11
N CYS A 15 21.56 -30.25 -41.30
CA CYS A 15 21.09 -31.61 -40.96
C CYS A 15 21.15 -31.94 -39.47
N VAL A 16 20.98 -30.95 -38.62
CA VAL A 16 20.81 -31.09 -37.17
C VAL A 16 19.33 -31.02 -36.85
N VAL A 17 18.87 -31.75 -35.85
CA VAL A 17 17.48 -31.62 -35.34
C VAL A 17 17.34 -30.27 -34.71
N ALA A 18 16.33 -29.51 -35.13
CA ALA A 18 15.99 -28.24 -34.50
C ALA A 18 15.47 -28.48 -33.09
N GLY A 19 15.84 -27.61 -32.17
CA GLY A 19 15.42 -27.68 -30.77
C GLY A 19 15.80 -26.45 -29.97
N CYS A 20 15.12 -26.26 -28.86
CA CYS A 20 15.32 -25.16 -27.96
C CYS A 20 16.80 -24.93 -27.63
N GLY A 21 17.27 -23.68 -27.71
CA GLY A 21 18.63 -23.24 -27.43
C GLY A 21 19.54 -23.22 -28.67
N ASP A 22 19.02 -23.48 -29.88
CA ASP A 22 19.81 -23.42 -31.11
C ASP A 22 19.85 -22.05 -31.78
N GLY A 23 19.06 -21.08 -31.28
CA GLY A 23 18.97 -19.68 -31.74
C GLY A 23 18.00 -19.48 -32.90
N ILE A 24 17.16 -20.45 -33.22
CA ILE A 24 16.26 -20.40 -34.38
C ILE A 24 14.86 -20.86 -33.97
N ILE A 25 13.91 -19.94 -33.87
CA ILE A 25 12.52 -20.27 -33.55
C ILE A 25 11.88 -21.07 -34.67
N ARG A 26 11.33 -22.22 -34.35
CA ARG A 26 10.52 -23.03 -35.25
C ARG A 26 9.18 -22.36 -35.54
N THR A 27 8.78 -22.36 -36.80
CA THR A 27 7.52 -21.74 -37.26
C THR A 27 6.55 -22.73 -37.93
N ASP A 28 6.92 -23.98 -38.00
CA ASP A 28 6.11 -25.07 -38.56
C ASP A 28 5.08 -25.64 -37.59
N LEU A 29 5.23 -25.33 -36.29
CA LEU A 29 4.37 -25.80 -35.22
C LEU A 29 3.48 -24.66 -34.65
N SER A 30 2.39 -25.07 -34.01
CA SER A 30 1.48 -24.19 -33.30
C SER A 30 1.57 -24.40 -31.78
N ALA A 31 1.19 -23.41 -30.99
CA ALA A 31 1.18 -23.51 -29.53
C ALA A 31 0.45 -24.77 -29.04
N GLY A 32 1.13 -25.55 -28.19
CA GLY A 32 0.64 -26.81 -27.62
C GLY A 32 1.06 -28.06 -28.40
N GLU A 33 1.75 -27.95 -29.54
CA GLU A 33 2.36 -29.07 -30.23
C GLU A 33 3.74 -29.37 -29.65
N GLU A 34 4.14 -30.65 -29.62
CA GLU A 34 5.44 -31.05 -29.09
C GLU A 34 6.58 -30.47 -29.94
N GLY A 35 7.52 -29.77 -29.29
CA GLY A 35 8.62 -29.05 -29.96
C GLY A 35 8.24 -27.66 -30.46
N TYR A 36 7.07 -27.11 -30.09
CA TYR A 36 6.73 -25.69 -30.32
C TYR A 36 7.66 -24.79 -29.48
N GLU A 37 8.13 -23.73 -30.11
CA GLU A 37 9.00 -22.72 -29.48
C GLU A 37 8.31 -21.36 -29.55
N GLU A 38 8.10 -20.72 -28.40
CA GLU A 38 7.60 -19.35 -28.30
C GLU A 38 8.75 -18.34 -28.48
N CYS A 39 9.92 -18.72 -28.01
CA CYS A 39 11.18 -18.01 -28.14
C CYS A 39 12.34 -19.00 -28.32
N ASP A 40 13.48 -18.55 -28.79
CA ASP A 40 14.77 -19.22 -28.75
C ASP A 40 15.87 -18.14 -28.79
N ASP A 41 16.70 -18.08 -27.80
CA ASP A 41 17.79 -17.09 -27.69
C ASP A 41 19.19 -17.68 -27.89
N GLY A 42 19.23 -18.96 -28.22
CA GLY A 42 20.46 -19.65 -28.59
C GLY A 42 21.34 -20.05 -27.41
N ASN A 43 20.76 -20.17 -26.21
CA ASN A 43 21.49 -20.60 -25.02
C ASN A 43 20.63 -21.50 -24.12
N ASP A 44 21.21 -21.98 -23.01
CA ASP A 44 20.55 -22.85 -22.03
C ASP A 44 20.41 -22.14 -20.66
N ASP A 45 20.23 -20.81 -20.63
CA ASP A 45 20.06 -20.06 -19.40
C ASP A 45 18.56 -19.78 -19.15
N ASN A 46 18.03 -20.18 -18.00
CA ASN A 46 16.65 -19.92 -17.61
C ASN A 46 16.44 -18.53 -16.95
N LEU A 47 17.51 -17.75 -16.77
CA LEU A 47 17.43 -16.48 -16.03
C LEU A 47 17.35 -15.25 -16.95
N ASP A 48 17.16 -15.46 -18.24
CA ASP A 48 17.02 -14.41 -19.26
C ASP A 48 15.61 -14.41 -19.91
N ALA A 49 15.47 -13.97 -21.15
CA ALA A 49 14.16 -13.78 -21.77
C ALA A 49 13.48 -15.06 -22.28
N CYS A 50 14.23 -16.16 -22.39
CA CYS A 50 13.74 -17.42 -22.92
C CYS A 50 14.17 -18.61 -22.07
N SER A 51 13.23 -19.39 -21.57
CA SER A 51 13.54 -20.59 -20.80
C SER A 51 14.11 -21.72 -21.66
N ASN A 52 14.78 -22.68 -21.03
CA ASN A 52 15.25 -23.92 -21.67
C ASN A 52 14.13 -24.82 -22.24
N ASN A 53 12.87 -24.42 -22.03
CA ASN A 53 11.69 -25.04 -22.64
C ASN A 53 11.12 -24.19 -23.77
N CYS A 54 11.85 -23.17 -24.22
CA CYS A 54 11.44 -22.22 -25.24
C CYS A 54 10.10 -21.53 -24.97
N ALA A 55 9.84 -21.20 -23.71
CA ALA A 55 8.74 -20.35 -23.26
C ALA A 55 9.27 -18.98 -22.89
N LEU A 56 8.54 -17.93 -23.25
CA LEU A 56 8.86 -16.58 -22.80
C LEU A 56 8.79 -16.50 -21.29
N GLN A 57 9.81 -15.93 -20.69
CA GLN A 57 9.85 -15.68 -19.28
C GLN A 57 9.03 -14.43 -18.93
N SER A 58 8.30 -14.51 -17.84
CA SER A 58 7.42 -13.43 -17.39
C SER A 58 7.17 -13.50 -15.89
N CYS A 59 6.93 -12.36 -15.31
CA CYS A 59 6.52 -12.27 -13.91
C CYS A 59 5.37 -13.24 -13.60
N GLY A 60 5.55 -14.05 -12.52
CA GLY A 60 4.59 -15.04 -12.07
C GLY A 60 4.83 -16.45 -12.61
N ASP A 61 5.97 -16.71 -13.29
CA ASP A 61 6.30 -18.03 -13.81
C ASP A 61 7.05 -18.93 -12.79
N GLY A 62 7.48 -18.36 -11.67
CA GLY A 62 8.18 -19.06 -10.59
C GLY A 62 9.69 -19.08 -10.70
N GLU A 63 10.24 -18.39 -11.69
CA GLU A 63 11.68 -18.24 -11.91
C GLU A 63 12.03 -16.75 -11.82
N LEU A 64 12.96 -16.36 -10.98
CA LEU A 64 13.38 -14.96 -10.82
C LEU A 64 14.34 -14.56 -11.94
N GLN A 65 13.96 -13.58 -12.77
CA GLN A 65 14.78 -13.03 -13.85
C GLN A 65 15.21 -11.56 -13.55
N PRO A 66 16.32 -11.36 -12.83
CA PRO A 66 16.80 -10.00 -12.49
C PRO A 66 17.18 -9.17 -13.72
N GLU A 67 17.59 -9.80 -14.82
CA GLU A 67 17.95 -9.12 -16.06
C GLU A 67 16.73 -8.53 -16.78
N LEU A 68 15.54 -9.10 -16.58
CA LEU A 68 14.25 -8.54 -17.02
C LEU A 68 13.69 -7.49 -16.05
N GLY A 69 14.40 -7.26 -14.93
CA GLY A 69 14.07 -6.25 -13.94
C GLY A 69 13.18 -6.74 -12.81
N GLU A 70 13.10 -8.07 -12.65
CA GLU A 70 12.37 -8.66 -11.53
C GLU A 70 13.14 -8.55 -10.22
N VAL A 71 12.44 -8.25 -9.16
CA VAL A 71 12.95 -8.16 -7.79
C VAL A 71 12.49 -9.37 -6.97
N CYS A 72 11.36 -9.94 -7.34
CA CYS A 72 10.77 -11.17 -6.82
C CYS A 72 9.98 -11.87 -7.93
N ASP A 73 9.78 -13.15 -7.79
CA ASP A 73 8.81 -13.97 -8.50
C ASP A 73 8.35 -15.09 -7.55
N ASP A 74 7.07 -15.28 -7.39
CA ASP A 74 6.49 -16.28 -6.48
C ASP A 74 5.64 -17.33 -7.22
N GLY A 75 5.68 -17.29 -8.55
CA GLY A 75 5.02 -18.28 -9.39
C GLY A 75 3.51 -18.14 -9.48
N ASN A 76 2.98 -16.95 -9.26
CA ASN A 76 1.56 -16.70 -9.35
C ASN A 76 1.24 -15.28 -9.88
N GLU A 77 -0.03 -14.98 -10.12
CA GLU A 77 -0.52 -13.67 -10.58
C GLU A 77 -1.36 -12.97 -9.50
N ILE A 78 -1.07 -13.21 -8.22
CA ILE A 78 -1.79 -12.58 -7.10
C ILE A 78 -1.06 -11.31 -6.69
N ASP A 79 -1.70 -10.16 -6.87
CA ASP A 79 -1.10 -8.83 -6.62
C ASP A 79 -1.12 -8.42 -5.14
N THR A 80 -1.82 -9.19 -4.28
CA THR A 80 -2.02 -8.86 -2.86
C THR A 80 -1.17 -9.69 -1.90
N ASP A 81 -0.18 -10.41 -2.39
CA ASP A 81 0.75 -11.20 -1.59
C ASP A 81 2.16 -10.56 -1.53
N ALA A 82 3.22 -11.33 -1.32
CA ALA A 82 4.56 -10.79 -1.09
C ALA A 82 5.26 -10.27 -2.36
N CYS A 83 4.79 -10.69 -3.54
CA CYS A 83 5.33 -10.30 -4.82
C CYS A 83 4.21 -9.82 -5.75
N THR A 84 4.23 -8.54 -6.10
CA THR A 84 3.19 -7.99 -6.99
C THR A 84 3.31 -8.55 -8.41
N ASN A 85 2.22 -8.48 -9.20
CA ASN A 85 2.19 -8.86 -10.63
C ASN A 85 3.14 -8.04 -11.54
N ARG A 86 3.94 -7.15 -10.95
CA ARG A 86 5.02 -6.40 -11.60
C ARG A 86 6.40 -6.87 -11.15
N CYS A 87 6.45 -8.01 -10.48
CA CYS A 87 7.66 -8.59 -9.89
C CYS A 87 8.42 -7.60 -8.99
N ARG A 88 7.69 -6.90 -8.16
CA ARG A 88 8.20 -6.04 -7.10
C ARG A 88 7.76 -6.58 -5.76
N ASN A 89 8.62 -6.46 -4.75
CA ASN A 89 8.18 -6.75 -3.39
C ASN A 89 7.00 -5.85 -3.03
N ALA A 90 5.94 -6.44 -2.51
CA ALA A 90 4.83 -5.71 -1.94
C ALA A 90 5.31 -4.81 -0.79
N GLY A 91 4.70 -3.65 -0.66
CA GLY A 91 5.08 -2.71 0.40
C GLY A 91 4.32 -1.41 0.36
N CYS A 92 4.18 -0.84 1.53
CA CYS A 92 3.40 0.35 1.79
C CYS A 92 3.69 1.49 0.80
N GLY A 93 2.64 2.03 0.19
CA GLY A 93 2.66 3.12 -0.78
C GLY A 93 2.84 2.66 -2.23
N ASP A 94 2.65 1.39 -2.53
CA ASP A 94 2.71 0.87 -3.91
C ASP A 94 1.34 0.83 -4.61
N GLY A 95 0.26 1.05 -3.87
CA GLY A 95 -1.12 1.11 -4.34
C GLY A 95 -1.87 -0.22 -4.29
N THR A 96 -1.30 -1.24 -3.65
CA THR A 96 -1.92 -2.56 -3.51
C THR A 96 -1.79 -3.04 -2.07
N VAL A 97 -2.90 -3.29 -1.40
CA VAL A 97 -2.88 -3.79 -0.01
C VAL A 97 -2.29 -5.19 0.05
N TRP A 98 -1.15 -5.34 0.71
CA TRP A 98 -0.54 -6.63 1.00
C TRP A 98 -1.37 -7.37 2.07
N GLU A 99 -2.09 -8.39 1.65
CA GLU A 99 -3.05 -9.13 2.50
C GLU A 99 -2.38 -9.68 3.78
N ASN A 100 -3.01 -9.46 4.93
CA ASN A 100 -2.54 -9.81 6.28
C ASN A 100 -1.28 -9.05 6.78
N ASN A 101 -0.70 -8.14 6.01
CA ASN A 101 0.43 -7.31 6.43
C ASN A 101 0.10 -5.82 6.47
N GLU A 102 -0.86 -5.38 5.68
CA GLU A 102 -1.30 -3.99 5.59
C GLU A 102 -2.79 -3.87 5.87
N GLU A 103 -3.20 -2.82 6.58
CA GLU A 103 -4.61 -2.47 6.76
C GLU A 103 -5.15 -1.65 5.57
N CYS A 104 -4.27 -0.87 4.94
CA CYS A 104 -4.56 -0.01 3.81
C CYS A 104 -3.30 0.22 2.98
N ASP A 105 -3.48 0.60 1.72
CA ASP A 105 -2.47 1.19 0.85
C ASP A 105 -3.18 2.13 -0.13
N ASP A 106 -2.81 3.38 -0.19
CA ASP A 106 -3.40 4.40 -1.06
C ASP A 106 -2.48 4.83 -2.20
N GLY A 107 -1.34 4.15 -2.33
CA GLY A 107 -0.38 4.36 -3.39
C GLY A 107 0.48 5.61 -3.23
N ASN A 108 0.51 6.18 -2.02
CA ASN A 108 1.33 7.35 -1.72
C ASN A 108 2.13 7.17 -0.42
N ARG A 109 2.83 8.21 0.02
CA ARG A 109 3.57 8.27 1.28
C ARG A 109 3.28 9.55 2.04
N ASP A 110 2.02 9.96 2.03
CA ASP A 110 1.52 11.05 2.84
C ASP A 110 0.90 10.48 4.12
N ASN A 111 1.29 10.98 5.29
CA ASN A 111 0.71 10.57 6.57
C ASN A 111 -0.57 11.35 6.93
N PHE A 112 -0.93 12.36 6.14
CA PHE A 112 -2.00 13.30 6.49
C PHE A 112 -3.32 13.00 5.79
N ASP A 113 -3.51 11.76 5.34
CA ASP A 113 -4.70 11.28 4.66
C ASP A 113 -5.27 9.99 5.30
N ALA A 114 -5.98 9.16 4.56
CA ALA A 114 -6.68 8.00 5.10
C ALA A 114 -5.76 6.82 5.47
N CYS A 115 -4.54 6.76 4.92
CA CYS A 115 -3.60 5.67 5.12
C CYS A 115 -2.21 6.18 5.52
N LEU A 116 -1.76 5.83 6.71
CA LEU A 116 -0.43 6.23 7.17
C LEU A 116 0.68 5.50 6.41
N ASN A 117 1.88 6.10 6.35
CA ASN A 117 3.08 5.51 5.70
C ASN A 117 3.55 4.15 6.27
N VAL A 118 2.90 3.67 7.30
CA VAL A 118 3.09 2.34 7.90
C VAL A 118 1.96 1.37 7.53
N CYS A 119 1.13 1.77 6.57
CA CYS A 119 -0.03 1.03 6.06
C CYS A 119 -1.03 0.60 7.13
N THR A 120 -1.27 1.48 8.08
CA THR A 120 -2.39 1.43 9.02
C THR A 120 -3.38 2.53 8.70
N ILE A 121 -4.66 2.27 8.86
CA ILE A 121 -5.71 3.27 8.67
C ILE A 121 -5.53 4.40 9.69
N ALA A 122 -5.51 5.65 9.22
CA ALA A 122 -5.48 6.82 10.08
C ALA A 122 -6.71 6.86 11.01
N ARG A 123 -6.46 7.13 12.28
CA ARG A 123 -7.49 7.16 13.34
C ARG A 123 -7.15 8.21 14.37
N CYS A 124 -8.16 8.82 14.92
CA CYS A 124 -8.01 9.69 16.08
C CYS A 124 -7.21 9.01 17.19
N GLY A 125 -6.20 9.70 17.73
CA GLY A 125 -5.28 9.22 18.75
C GLY A 125 -4.03 8.52 18.21
N ASP A 126 -3.75 8.57 16.91
CA ASP A 126 -2.53 8.00 16.31
C ASP A 126 -1.34 8.99 16.24
N GLY A 127 -1.58 10.26 16.58
CA GLY A 127 -0.59 11.32 16.61
C GLY A 127 -0.40 12.04 15.28
N THR A 128 -1.31 11.84 14.33
CA THR A 128 -1.22 12.46 13.01
C THR A 128 -2.57 13.02 12.57
N THR A 129 -2.73 14.33 12.64
CA THR A 129 -3.97 14.99 12.22
C THR A 129 -4.14 14.92 10.70
N ARG A 130 -5.25 14.37 10.23
CA ARG A 130 -5.61 14.34 8.81
C ARG A 130 -5.90 15.74 8.27
N ASN A 131 -5.41 16.03 7.06
CA ASN A 131 -5.63 17.32 6.39
C ASN A 131 -6.30 17.20 5.00
N ASP A 132 -6.60 15.98 4.56
CA ASP A 132 -7.32 15.67 3.32
C ASP A 132 -8.84 15.93 3.43
N LEU A 133 -9.36 16.08 4.63
CA LEU A 133 -10.78 16.29 4.94
C LEU A 133 -11.04 17.73 5.42
N ILE A 134 -12.29 18.15 5.30
CA ILE A 134 -12.78 19.43 5.85
C ILE A 134 -13.82 19.16 6.94
N GLU A 135 -13.99 20.12 7.84
CA GLU A 135 -14.96 20.05 8.93
C GLU A 135 -16.36 19.62 8.44
N GLY A 136 -16.93 18.62 9.14
CA GLY A 136 -18.22 18.01 8.82
C GLY A 136 -18.15 16.76 7.93
N MET A 137 -16.97 16.38 7.44
CA MET A 137 -16.77 15.08 6.79
C MET A 137 -16.51 14.00 7.84
N GLU A 138 -16.93 12.78 7.56
CA GLU A 138 -16.65 11.62 8.41
C GLU A 138 -15.13 11.36 8.44
N GLY A 139 -14.58 11.21 9.64
CA GLY A 139 -13.14 11.02 9.85
C GLY A 139 -12.33 12.33 9.80
N PHE A 140 -12.97 13.51 9.79
CA PHE A 140 -12.30 14.80 9.96
C PHE A 140 -11.73 14.91 11.37
N GLU A 141 -10.51 15.42 11.47
CA GLU A 141 -9.81 15.65 12.73
C GLU A 141 -9.46 17.14 12.85
N ALA A 142 -9.93 17.78 13.90
CA ALA A 142 -9.51 19.14 14.23
C ALA A 142 -8.16 19.16 14.94
N CYS A 143 -7.82 18.06 15.59
CA CYS A 143 -6.58 17.80 16.31
C CYS A 143 -6.33 16.30 16.38
N ASP A 144 -5.10 15.92 16.68
CA ASP A 144 -4.68 14.58 17.11
C ASP A 144 -3.39 14.75 17.94
N ASP A 145 -3.39 14.32 19.16
CA ASP A 145 -2.26 14.46 20.10
C ASP A 145 -1.57 13.12 20.42
N GLY A 146 -2.05 12.05 19.79
CA GLY A 146 -1.44 10.73 19.86
C GLY A 146 -1.85 9.91 21.06
N ASP A 147 -2.95 10.26 21.73
CA ASP A 147 -3.49 9.44 22.80
C ASP A 147 -5.02 9.30 22.71
N SER A 148 -5.65 8.75 23.70
CA SER A 148 -7.08 8.43 23.71
C SER A 148 -7.75 8.95 24.99
N ASP A 149 -7.22 10.02 25.57
CA ASP A 149 -7.93 10.67 26.66
C ASP A 149 -8.60 11.98 26.19
N SER A 150 -9.35 12.61 27.03
CA SER A 150 -10.06 13.86 26.73
C SER A 150 -9.78 14.94 27.78
N ASP A 151 -8.79 14.70 28.64
CA ASP A 151 -8.47 15.62 29.74
C ASP A 151 -7.53 16.77 29.29
N ASP A 152 -7.22 16.88 27.99
CA ASP A 152 -6.27 17.83 27.42
C ASP A 152 -6.81 18.63 26.22
N SER A 153 -5.97 18.96 25.22
CA SER A 153 -6.32 19.83 24.10
C SER A 153 -7.12 19.15 22.98
N CYS A 154 -7.11 17.82 22.94
CA CYS A 154 -7.78 17.04 21.91
C CYS A 154 -8.70 15.98 22.52
N LEU A 155 -9.96 15.99 22.14
CA LEU A 155 -10.90 15.01 22.64
C LEU A 155 -10.77 13.69 21.88
N THR A 156 -11.26 12.59 22.48
CA THR A 156 -11.22 11.24 21.87
C THR A 156 -11.95 11.09 20.54
N ASP A 157 -12.68 12.10 20.11
CA ASP A 157 -13.34 12.19 18.79
C ASP A 157 -12.60 13.13 17.83
N CYS A 158 -11.37 13.54 18.19
CA CYS A 158 -10.54 14.49 17.45
C CYS A 158 -11.16 15.87 17.23
N SER A 159 -12.10 16.27 18.06
CA SER A 159 -12.49 17.66 18.18
C SER A 159 -11.57 18.40 19.16
N ALA A 160 -11.29 19.66 18.88
CA ALA A 160 -10.50 20.48 19.79
C ALA A 160 -11.31 20.75 21.07
N ALA A 161 -10.69 20.50 22.24
CA ALA A 161 -11.29 20.81 23.53
C ALA A 161 -11.56 22.31 23.67
N ARG A 162 -12.69 22.64 24.25
CA ARG A 162 -13.13 24.04 24.44
C ARG A 162 -14.13 24.14 25.58
N CYS A 163 -14.15 25.26 26.22
CA CYS A 163 -15.15 25.58 27.23
C CYS A 163 -16.57 25.36 26.71
N GLY A 164 -17.42 24.66 27.47
CA GLY A 164 -18.81 24.35 27.14
C GLY A 164 -19.02 23.04 26.41
N ASP A 165 -17.97 22.22 26.21
CA ASP A 165 -18.07 20.90 25.59
C ASP A 165 -18.47 19.76 26.55
N GLY A 166 -18.46 20.03 27.85
CA GLY A 166 -18.82 19.09 28.92
C GLY A 166 -17.65 18.27 29.43
N ILE A 167 -16.42 18.59 29.03
CA ILE A 167 -15.20 17.88 29.41
C ILE A 167 -14.20 18.85 30.00
N HIS A 168 -13.92 18.69 31.28
CA HIS A 168 -13.04 19.58 32.02
C HIS A 168 -11.57 19.24 31.78
N ARG A 169 -10.82 20.13 31.13
CA ARG A 169 -9.37 20.00 30.89
C ARG A 169 -8.56 20.02 32.18
N ARG A 170 -7.61 19.11 32.31
CA ARG A 170 -6.76 18.95 33.49
C ARG A 170 -5.26 19.06 33.21
N ASP A 171 -4.86 19.14 31.96
CA ASP A 171 -3.47 19.27 31.52
C ASP A 171 -2.89 20.67 31.81
N LEU A 172 -3.73 21.70 32.00
CA LEU A 172 -3.35 23.08 32.15
C LEU A 172 -3.27 23.50 33.62
N ASN A 173 -2.38 24.44 33.90
CA ASN A 173 -2.33 25.08 35.22
C ASN A 173 -3.21 26.36 35.24
N PRO A 174 -3.63 26.82 36.45
CA PRO A 174 -4.56 27.97 36.56
C PRO A 174 -4.06 29.31 35.97
N ALA A 175 -2.80 29.41 35.59
CA ALA A 175 -2.27 30.60 34.92
C ALA A 175 -2.33 30.55 33.40
N HIS A 176 -2.74 29.43 32.82
CA HIS A 176 -2.89 29.26 31.37
C HIS A 176 -4.16 29.94 30.88
N PRO A 177 -4.15 30.63 29.72
CA PRO A 177 -5.34 31.33 29.21
C PRO A 177 -6.55 30.43 28.90
N GLU A 178 -6.30 29.16 28.60
CA GLU A 178 -7.30 28.14 28.27
C GLU A 178 -7.57 27.18 29.44
N TYR A 179 -7.14 27.55 30.67
CA TYR A 179 -7.44 26.78 31.86
C TYR A 179 -8.92 26.85 32.20
N GLU A 180 -9.51 25.73 32.50
CA GLU A 180 -10.89 25.60 32.92
C GLU A 180 -10.98 25.34 34.42
N GLU A 181 -11.72 26.16 35.16
CA GLU A 181 -12.09 25.88 36.55
C GLU A 181 -13.31 24.96 36.64
N CYS A 182 -14.11 24.95 35.58
CA CYS A 182 -15.32 24.14 35.43
C CYS A 182 -15.66 24.02 33.95
N ASP A 183 -16.38 22.98 33.61
CA ASP A 183 -17.10 22.83 32.34
C ASP A 183 -18.42 22.11 32.63
N ASP A 184 -19.54 22.66 32.25
CA ASP A 184 -20.87 22.11 32.48
C ASP A 184 -21.61 21.71 31.17
N GLY A 185 -20.89 21.77 30.03
CA GLY A 185 -21.39 21.32 28.75
C GLY A 185 -22.35 22.25 28.07
N ASN A 186 -22.29 23.55 28.38
CA ASN A 186 -23.15 24.55 27.75
C ASN A 186 -22.51 25.94 27.71
N ASP A 187 -23.07 26.86 26.92
CA ASP A 187 -22.63 28.24 26.74
C ASP A 187 -23.55 29.23 27.52
N SER A 188 -23.88 28.93 28.78
CA SER A 188 -24.72 29.78 29.59
C SER A 188 -23.95 30.39 30.76
N ASP A 189 -24.18 31.66 31.05
CA ASP A 189 -23.65 32.32 32.27
C ASP A 189 -24.68 32.33 33.42
N ASP A 190 -25.82 31.67 33.25
CA ASP A 190 -26.93 31.70 34.24
C ASP A 190 -26.88 30.51 35.24
N ASP A 191 -25.80 29.74 35.25
CA ASP A 191 -25.59 28.58 36.12
C ASP A 191 -24.27 28.64 36.94
N GLN A 192 -23.58 27.52 37.17
CA GLN A 192 -22.40 27.47 38.03
C GLN A 192 -21.08 27.66 37.29
N CYS A 193 -21.09 27.56 35.95
CA CYS A 193 -19.92 27.73 35.10
C CYS A 193 -20.17 28.81 34.06
N SER A 194 -19.25 29.76 33.91
CA SER A 194 -19.40 30.81 32.88
C SER A 194 -18.99 30.27 31.50
N THR A 195 -19.40 30.98 30.45
CA THR A 195 -18.98 30.76 29.04
C THR A 195 -17.45 30.86 28.83
N THR A 196 -16.69 31.21 29.84
CA THR A 196 -15.23 31.26 29.86
C THR A 196 -14.62 30.25 30.86
N CYS A 197 -15.40 29.24 31.26
CA CYS A 197 -15.02 28.16 32.17
C CYS A 197 -14.46 28.64 33.52
N ILE A 198 -15.04 29.71 34.06
CA ILE A 198 -14.76 30.22 35.41
C ILE A 198 -15.93 29.88 36.32
N SER A 199 -15.66 29.30 37.48
CA SER A 199 -16.67 28.98 38.46
C SER A 199 -17.39 30.23 38.97
N LEU A 200 -18.68 30.29 38.73
CA LEU A 200 -19.57 31.33 39.29
C LEU A 200 -19.96 30.88 40.69
N GLY A 201 -19.23 31.35 41.70
CA GLY A 201 -19.51 31.02 43.10
C GLY A 201 -20.95 31.43 43.48
N CYS A 202 -21.61 30.60 44.33
CA CYS A 202 -22.90 30.96 44.92
C CYS A 202 -22.75 32.27 45.67
N GLY A 203 -23.42 33.34 45.20
CA GLY A 203 -23.47 34.63 45.86
C GLY A 203 -24.22 34.60 47.19
#